data_0136262cdec134a2564c80b43f84a811
#
_entry.id   0136262cdec134a2564c80b43f84a811
#
_cell.length_a   1.000
_cell.length_b   1.000
_cell.length_c   1.000
_cell.angle_alpha   90.00
_cell.angle_beta   90.00
_cell.angle_gamma   90.00
#
_symmetry.space_group_name_H-M   'P 1'
#
loop_
_entity.id
_entity.type
_entity.pdbx_description
1 polymer ?
#
loop_
_entity_poly.entity_id
_entity_poly.type
_entity_poly.pdbx_seq_one_letter_code
_entity_poly.pdbx_strand_id
1 'polypeptide(L)'
;QIETAAMHKIEKRTVATGKVQPRNEILIKPQMSGIIAEVYKEAGEIVQAGDIIAKIQVIPDMVNLSGAESRVSRAQLAADQSRSNYERDRKLYESNVISREEFEKVQLQYKNDQEELRAASDNLSLVRTGITKSSAKYSNTLVRSTVSGTILDVPIKVGNSVIQSNNFNDGTTIASVADLNDMLFVGKIDETEVGKLSVGMPMEITIGAVQDKKISAKLEYVSPKGIEES
;
A
#
# COMPACT_ATOMS: atom_id res chain seq x y z
N GLN A 1 42.30 54.08 -36.60
CA GLN A 1 40.89 53.85 -36.14
C GLN A 1 40.91 53.76 -34.62
N ILE A 2 40.18 54.64 -33.95
CA ILE A 2 40.02 54.63 -32.49
C ILE A 2 38.72 53.89 -32.23
N GLU A 3 38.81 52.65 -31.74
CA GLU A 3 37.63 51.92 -31.22
C GLU A 3 37.37 52.30 -29.80
N THR A 4 36.14 52.66 -29.50
CA THR A 4 35.69 52.99 -28.17
C THR A 4 35.44 51.69 -27.43
N ALA A 5 36.08 51.47 -26.27
CA ALA A 5 35.84 50.32 -25.46
C ALA A 5 34.40 50.37 -24.91
N ALA A 6 33.58 49.37 -25.30
CA ALA A 6 32.23 49.19 -24.77
C ALA A 6 32.23 48.06 -23.73
N MET A 7 31.57 48.29 -22.60
CA MET A 7 31.35 47.21 -21.60
C MET A 7 30.30 46.24 -22.13
N HIS A 8 30.73 45.03 -22.44
CA HIS A 8 29.81 43.91 -22.72
C HIS A 8 29.69 43.00 -21.54
N LYS A 9 28.44 42.71 -21.14
CA LYS A 9 28.15 41.73 -20.10
C LYS A 9 28.41 40.33 -20.68
N ILE A 10 29.43 39.67 -20.19
CA ILE A 10 29.73 38.28 -20.56
C ILE A 10 28.93 37.37 -19.64
N GLU A 11 27.96 36.63 -20.17
CA GLU A 11 27.24 35.60 -19.46
C GLU A 11 27.95 34.26 -19.63
N LYS A 12 28.46 33.69 -18.56
CA LYS A 12 29.01 32.34 -18.58
C LYS A 12 27.88 31.35 -18.29
N ARG A 13 27.63 30.42 -19.20
CA ARG A 13 26.59 29.39 -19.09
C ARG A 13 27.23 28.04 -18.92
N THR A 14 26.79 27.27 -17.94
CA THR A 14 27.11 25.85 -17.72
C THR A 14 25.93 25.03 -18.19
N VAL A 15 26.17 24.00 -18.99
CA VAL A 15 25.13 23.11 -19.51
C VAL A 15 25.17 21.78 -18.71
N ALA A 16 24.02 21.34 -18.22
CA ALA A 16 23.86 20.07 -17.57
C ALA A 16 22.83 19.22 -18.32
N THR A 17 23.13 17.96 -18.49
CA THR A 17 22.16 16.97 -18.98
C THR A 17 21.57 16.21 -17.82
N GLY A 18 20.28 15.85 -17.90
CA GLY A 18 19.61 15.18 -16.80
C GLY A 18 18.21 14.68 -17.15
N LYS A 19 17.48 14.31 -16.15
CA LYS A 19 16.08 13.85 -16.28
C LYS A 19 15.17 14.69 -15.38
N VAL A 20 13.95 14.88 -15.87
CA VAL A 20 12.85 15.43 -15.08
C VAL A 20 12.12 14.25 -14.41
N GLN A 21 11.96 14.33 -13.11
CA GLN A 21 11.27 13.29 -12.31
C GLN A 21 10.42 13.95 -11.24
N PRO A 22 9.38 13.29 -10.75
CA PRO A 22 8.60 13.78 -9.61
C PRO A 22 9.50 13.92 -8.37
N ARG A 23 9.24 14.93 -7.54
CA ARG A 23 9.95 15.10 -6.27
C ARG A 23 9.77 13.89 -5.35
N ASN A 24 8.55 13.38 -5.26
CA ASN A 24 8.20 12.23 -4.45
C ASN A 24 7.46 11.21 -5.31
N GLU A 25 8.01 10.03 -5.41
CA GLU A 25 7.38 8.86 -5.99
C GLU A 25 7.08 7.86 -4.88
N ILE A 26 5.81 7.50 -4.72
CA ILE A 26 5.34 6.58 -3.68
C ILE A 26 5.00 5.25 -4.32
N LEU A 27 5.71 4.21 -3.89
CA LEU A 27 5.46 2.84 -4.31
C LEU A 27 4.32 2.23 -3.48
N ILE A 28 3.22 1.92 -4.13
CA ILE A 28 2.08 1.26 -3.51
C ILE A 28 2.37 -0.23 -3.47
N LYS A 29 2.43 -0.79 -2.25
CA LYS A 29 2.74 -2.20 -1.99
C LYS A 29 1.55 -2.90 -1.34
N PRO A 30 1.38 -4.22 -1.53
CA PRO A 30 0.29 -4.98 -0.95
C PRO A 30 0.50 -5.18 0.55
N GLN A 31 -0.60 -5.23 1.30
CA GLN A 31 -0.60 -5.55 2.73
C GLN A 31 -0.66 -7.06 3.02
N MET A 32 -0.83 -7.87 1.98
CA MET A 32 -0.82 -9.33 2.07
C MET A 32 -0.36 -9.96 0.75
N SER A 33 0.18 -11.16 0.84
CA SER A 33 0.62 -11.94 -0.32
C SER A 33 -0.56 -12.67 -0.97
N GLY A 34 -0.50 -12.84 -2.29
CA GLY A 34 -1.54 -13.54 -3.04
C GLY A 34 -1.35 -13.40 -4.55
N ILE A 35 -2.44 -13.58 -5.30
CA ILE A 35 -2.48 -13.41 -6.75
C ILE A 35 -3.35 -12.19 -7.08
N ILE A 36 -2.95 -11.38 -8.05
CA ILE A 36 -3.76 -10.28 -8.56
C ILE A 36 -4.99 -10.86 -9.27
N ALA A 37 -6.17 -10.60 -8.70
CA ALA A 37 -7.45 -11.01 -9.27
C ALA A 37 -7.96 -9.98 -10.28
N GLU A 38 -7.83 -8.70 -9.98
CA GLU A 38 -8.33 -7.59 -10.80
C GLU A 38 -7.41 -6.37 -10.66
N VAL A 39 -7.26 -5.62 -11.74
CA VAL A 39 -6.57 -4.32 -11.77
C VAL A 39 -7.60 -3.29 -12.24
N TYR A 40 -7.83 -2.26 -11.44
CA TYR A 40 -8.89 -1.25 -11.67
C TYR A 40 -8.36 0.06 -12.23
N LYS A 41 -7.03 0.28 -12.15
CA LYS A 41 -6.39 1.51 -12.53
C LYS A 41 -5.18 1.25 -13.41
N GLU A 42 -4.98 2.15 -14.38
CA GLU A 42 -3.88 2.09 -15.33
C GLU A 42 -2.91 3.26 -15.16
N ALA A 43 -1.72 3.14 -15.78
CA ALA A 43 -0.75 4.23 -15.81
C ALA A 43 -1.34 5.45 -16.51
N GLY A 44 -1.08 6.64 -15.99
CA GLY A 44 -1.61 7.92 -16.44
C GLY A 44 -2.92 8.37 -15.78
N GLU A 45 -3.61 7.49 -15.03
CA GLU A 45 -4.82 7.89 -14.31
C GLU A 45 -4.50 8.68 -13.03
N ILE A 46 -5.40 9.61 -12.70
CA ILE A 46 -5.37 10.36 -11.44
C ILE A 46 -6.11 9.56 -10.37
N VAL A 47 -5.51 9.44 -9.20
CA VAL A 47 -6.07 8.75 -8.02
C VAL A 47 -6.06 9.65 -6.80
N GLN A 48 -7.02 9.41 -5.91
CA GLN A 48 -7.06 10.01 -4.57
C GLN A 48 -6.62 8.99 -3.53
N ALA A 49 -6.17 9.48 -2.39
CA ALA A 49 -5.88 8.60 -1.24
C ALA A 49 -7.13 7.80 -0.86
N GLY A 50 -7.00 6.48 -0.82
CA GLY A 50 -8.09 5.53 -0.57
C GLY A 50 -8.69 4.87 -1.82
N ASP A 51 -8.42 5.38 -3.03
CA ASP A 51 -8.89 4.76 -4.28
C ASP A 51 -8.31 3.36 -4.46
N ILE A 52 -9.14 2.45 -4.97
CA ILE A 52 -8.75 1.06 -5.20
C ILE A 52 -7.97 0.98 -6.51
N ILE A 53 -6.75 0.40 -6.45
CA ILE A 53 -5.88 0.20 -7.61
C ILE A 53 -5.99 -1.24 -8.11
N ALA A 54 -5.92 -2.22 -7.21
CA ALA A 54 -5.98 -3.63 -7.56
C ALA A 54 -6.65 -4.45 -6.43
N LYS A 55 -7.07 -5.66 -6.79
CA LYS A 55 -7.62 -6.65 -5.87
C LYS A 55 -6.75 -7.89 -5.85
N ILE A 56 -6.44 -8.34 -4.66
CA ILE A 56 -5.64 -9.55 -4.42
C ILE A 56 -6.57 -10.68 -3.98
N GLN A 57 -6.37 -11.84 -4.56
CA GLN A 57 -6.94 -13.10 -4.08
C GLN A 57 -5.90 -13.78 -3.20
N VAL A 58 -6.27 -14.05 -1.95
CA VAL A 58 -5.41 -14.74 -0.99
C VAL A 58 -5.25 -16.19 -1.40
N ILE A 59 -4.03 -16.71 -1.33
CA ILE A 59 -3.75 -18.15 -1.42
C ILE A 59 -3.57 -18.62 0.03
N PRO A 60 -4.55 -19.34 0.61
CA PRO A 60 -4.43 -19.79 1.98
C PRO A 60 -3.34 -20.86 2.10
N ASP A 61 -2.57 -20.78 3.18
CA ASP A 61 -1.71 -21.87 3.59
C ASP A 61 -2.56 -23.08 4.02
N MET A 62 -2.34 -24.23 3.41
CA MET A 62 -3.18 -25.42 3.61
C MET A 62 -3.13 -25.95 5.05
N VAL A 63 -2.00 -25.81 5.74
CA VAL A 63 -1.86 -26.26 7.15
C VAL A 63 -2.68 -25.36 8.06
N ASN A 64 -2.56 -24.03 7.89
CA ASN A 64 -3.33 -23.05 8.62
C ASN A 64 -4.84 -23.17 8.35
N LEU A 65 -5.21 -23.42 7.08
CA LEU A 65 -6.61 -23.62 6.69
C LEU A 65 -7.20 -24.87 7.37
N SER A 66 -6.52 -26.02 7.29
CA SER A 66 -6.96 -27.26 7.93
C SER A 66 -7.06 -27.11 9.46
N GLY A 67 -6.11 -26.39 10.07
CA GLY A 67 -6.14 -26.07 11.51
C GLY A 67 -7.36 -25.24 11.89
N ALA A 68 -7.68 -24.21 11.10
CA ALA A 68 -8.85 -23.36 11.32
C ALA A 68 -10.17 -24.12 11.13
N GLU A 69 -10.27 -24.97 10.09
CA GLU A 69 -11.44 -25.84 9.86
C GLU A 69 -11.68 -26.81 11.02
N SER A 70 -10.60 -27.42 11.52
CA SER A 70 -10.68 -28.31 12.69
C SER A 70 -11.13 -27.59 13.96
N ARG A 71 -10.71 -26.31 14.13
CA ARG A 71 -11.14 -25.49 15.27
C ARG A 71 -12.62 -25.17 15.19
N VAL A 72 -13.14 -24.78 14.01
CA VAL A 72 -14.58 -24.55 13.80
C VAL A 72 -15.38 -25.80 14.11
N SER A 73 -14.93 -26.97 13.62
CA SER A 73 -15.62 -28.24 13.89
C SER A 73 -15.73 -28.55 15.39
N ARG A 74 -14.65 -28.36 16.15
CA ARG A 74 -14.66 -28.55 17.60
C ARG A 74 -15.58 -27.55 18.32
N ALA A 75 -15.49 -26.27 17.94
CA ALA A 75 -16.33 -25.22 18.51
C ALA A 75 -17.83 -25.46 18.21
N GLN A 76 -18.14 -25.95 16.99
CA GLN A 76 -19.51 -26.32 16.62
C GLN A 76 -20.06 -27.44 17.51
N LEU A 77 -19.27 -28.51 17.71
CA LEU A 77 -19.70 -29.62 18.60
C LEU A 77 -19.95 -29.15 20.05
N ALA A 78 -19.08 -28.27 20.57
CA ALA A 78 -19.25 -27.70 21.92
C ALA A 78 -20.51 -26.83 22.00
N ALA A 79 -20.75 -25.97 21.01
CA ALA A 79 -21.93 -25.11 20.95
C ALA A 79 -23.23 -25.91 20.81
N ASP A 80 -23.26 -26.97 20.03
CA ASP A 80 -24.43 -27.85 19.87
C ASP A 80 -24.71 -28.61 21.16
N GLN A 81 -23.68 -29.09 21.87
CA GLN A 81 -23.81 -29.74 23.15
C GLN A 81 -24.35 -28.78 24.22
N SER A 82 -23.75 -27.59 24.34
CA SER A 82 -24.19 -26.60 25.33
C SER A 82 -25.58 -26.06 25.03
N ARG A 83 -25.93 -25.92 23.75
CA ARG A 83 -27.31 -25.60 23.32
C ARG A 83 -28.32 -26.65 23.82
N SER A 84 -28.03 -27.93 23.61
CA SER A 84 -28.91 -29.02 24.03
C SER A 84 -29.09 -29.02 25.54
N ASN A 85 -28.02 -28.77 26.31
CA ASN A 85 -28.07 -28.62 27.74
C ASN A 85 -28.93 -27.41 28.17
N TYR A 86 -28.68 -26.25 27.54
CA TYR A 86 -29.44 -25.02 27.79
C TYR A 86 -30.95 -25.20 27.54
N GLU A 87 -31.33 -25.82 26.40
CA GLU A 87 -32.74 -26.05 26.06
C GLU A 87 -33.43 -27.02 27.06
N ARG A 88 -32.70 -28.04 27.52
CA ARG A 88 -33.21 -28.97 28.53
C ARG A 88 -33.36 -28.26 29.86
N ASP A 89 -32.33 -27.59 30.34
CA ASP A 89 -32.29 -26.99 31.67
C ASP A 89 -33.20 -25.77 31.76
N ARG A 90 -33.46 -25.08 30.64
CA ARG A 90 -34.50 -24.05 30.53
C ARG A 90 -35.87 -24.60 30.88
N LYS A 91 -36.26 -25.77 30.35
CA LYS A 91 -37.54 -26.42 30.67
C LYS A 91 -37.63 -26.83 32.12
N LEU A 92 -36.52 -27.31 32.70
CA LEU A 92 -36.46 -27.67 34.12
C LEU A 92 -36.58 -26.43 35.01
N TYR A 93 -35.96 -25.33 34.64
CA TYR A 93 -36.10 -24.06 35.36
C TYR A 93 -37.53 -23.50 35.30
N GLU A 94 -38.14 -23.49 34.09
CA GLU A 94 -39.54 -23.09 33.91
C GLU A 94 -40.53 -23.95 34.73
N SER A 95 -40.16 -25.20 35.00
CA SER A 95 -40.91 -26.12 35.85
C SER A 95 -40.49 -26.05 37.33
N ASN A 96 -39.65 -25.10 37.75
CA ASN A 96 -39.11 -24.94 39.10
C ASN A 96 -38.37 -26.17 39.65
N VAL A 97 -37.74 -26.98 38.79
CA VAL A 97 -36.99 -28.20 39.17
C VAL A 97 -35.54 -27.87 39.52
N ILE A 98 -34.94 -26.85 38.86
CA ILE A 98 -33.56 -26.40 39.11
C ILE A 98 -33.56 -24.98 39.64
N SER A 99 -32.47 -24.62 40.33
CA SER A 99 -32.27 -23.28 40.86
C SER A 99 -31.92 -22.27 39.76
N ARG A 100 -32.13 -20.98 40.06
CA ARG A 100 -31.74 -19.89 39.17
C ARG A 100 -30.21 -19.89 38.89
N GLU A 101 -29.43 -20.16 39.93
CA GLU A 101 -27.96 -20.19 39.81
C GLU A 101 -27.49 -21.30 38.85
N GLU A 102 -28.08 -22.50 38.95
CA GLU A 102 -27.79 -23.61 38.04
C GLU A 102 -28.15 -23.26 36.60
N PHE A 103 -29.31 -22.66 36.37
CA PHE A 103 -29.72 -22.24 35.04
C PHE A 103 -28.82 -21.15 34.46
N GLU A 104 -28.46 -20.12 35.25
CA GLU A 104 -27.56 -19.02 34.82
C GLU A 104 -26.17 -19.57 34.44
N LYS A 105 -25.65 -20.58 35.12
CA LYS A 105 -24.38 -21.25 34.80
C LYS A 105 -24.42 -21.91 33.43
N VAL A 106 -25.49 -22.65 33.12
CA VAL A 106 -25.64 -23.31 31.80
C VAL A 106 -25.87 -22.30 30.71
N GLN A 107 -26.63 -21.25 30.99
CA GLN A 107 -26.81 -20.13 30.04
C GLN A 107 -25.49 -19.41 29.70
N LEU A 108 -24.65 -19.19 30.69
CA LEU A 108 -23.33 -18.57 30.49
C LEU A 108 -22.44 -19.48 29.65
N GLN A 109 -22.43 -20.80 29.95
CA GLN A 109 -21.66 -21.76 29.16
C GLN A 109 -22.09 -21.76 27.68
N TYR A 110 -23.40 -21.80 27.42
CA TYR A 110 -23.93 -21.74 26.05
C TYR A 110 -23.52 -20.46 25.32
N LYS A 111 -23.57 -19.30 25.99
CA LYS A 111 -23.10 -18.04 25.41
C LYS A 111 -21.61 -18.06 25.09
N ASN A 112 -20.80 -18.61 26.00
CA ASN A 112 -19.35 -18.71 25.77
C ASN A 112 -19.01 -19.59 24.57
N ASP A 113 -19.67 -20.74 24.43
CA ASP A 113 -19.47 -21.67 23.33
C ASP A 113 -19.95 -21.09 21.98
N GLN A 114 -21.02 -20.28 22.00
CA GLN A 114 -21.45 -19.52 20.80
C GLN A 114 -20.43 -18.48 20.36
N GLU A 115 -19.85 -17.73 21.31
CA GLU A 115 -18.82 -16.73 20.97
C GLU A 115 -17.53 -17.41 20.49
N GLU A 116 -17.13 -18.57 21.06
CA GLU A 116 -15.98 -19.35 20.57
C GLU A 116 -16.22 -19.87 19.14
N LEU A 117 -17.41 -20.36 18.84
CA LEU A 117 -17.78 -20.77 17.47
C LEU A 117 -17.74 -19.61 16.50
N ARG A 118 -18.24 -18.44 16.92
CA ARG A 118 -18.19 -17.22 16.11
C ARG A 118 -16.74 -16.81 15.84
N ALA A 119 -15.91 -16.76 16.88
CA ALA A 119 -14.49 -16.42 16.75
C ALA A 119 -13.71 -17.41 15.86
N ALA A 120 -13.98 -18.71 16.00
CA ALA A 120 -13.40 -19.74 15.15
C ALA A 120 -13.83 -19.57 13.68
N SER A 121 -15.11 -19.25 13.42
CA SER A 121 -15.64 -19.04 12.07
C SER A 121 -15.08 -17.78 11.42
N ASP A 122 -14.92 -16.69 12.19
CA ASP A 122 -14.29 -15.46 11.74
C ASP A 122 -12.80 -15.69 11.39
N ASN A 123 -12.09 -16.46 12.22
CA ASN A 123 -10.71 -16.86 11.95
C ASN A 123 -10.59 -17.71 10.67
N LEU A 124 -11.47 -18.70 10.47
CA LEU A 124 -11.51 -19.48 9.23
C LEU A 124 -11.75 -18.60 8.02
N SER A 125 -12.67 -17.62 8.09
CA SER A 125 -12.91 -16.67 7.02
C SER A 125 -11.65 -15.86 6.72
N LEU A 126 -10.95 -15.38 7.75
CA LEU A 126 -9.71 -14.63 7.61
C LEU A 126 -8.62 -15.44 6.93
N VAL A 127 -8.42 -16.71 7.35
CA VAL A 127 -7.42 -17.61 6.73
C VAL A 127 -7.78 -17.93 5.28
N ARG A 128 -9.07 -18.16 4.98
CA ARG A 128 -9.53 -18.57 3.65
C ARG A 128 -9.57 -17.42 2.64
N THR A 129 -10.03 -16.26 3.05
CA THR A 129 -10.34 -15.13 2.13
C THR A 129 -9.62 -13.83 2.45
N GLY A 130 -8.91 -13.76 3.57
CA GLY A 130 -8.28 -12.53 4.06
C GLY A 130 -9.26 -11.50 4.63
N ILE A 131 -10.56 -11.83 4.73
CA ILE A 131 -11.62 -10.91 5.12
C ILE A 131 -12.51 -11.57 6.17
N THR A 132 -12.86 -10.83 7.22
CA THR A 132 -13.95 -11.20 8.12
C THR A 132 -15.21 -10.41 7.80
N LYS A 133 -16.38 -10.86 8.22
CA LYS A 133 -17.65 -10.14 8.02
C LYS A 133 -17.64 -8.76 8.66
N SER A 134 -16.92 -8.57 9.75
CA SER A 134 -16.79 -7.29 10.46
C SER A 134 -15.76 -6.35 9.82
N SER A 135 -14.74 -6.87 9.13
CA SER A 135 -13.66 -6.08 8.52
C SER A 135 -13.79 -5.88 7.01
N ALA A 136 -14.93 -6.20 6.41
CA ALA A 136 -15.15 -6.07 4.96
C ALA A 136 -14.88 -4.65 4.41
N LYS A 137 -15.09 -3.60 5.23
CA LYS A 137 -14.74 -2.21 4.88
C LYS A 137 -13.22 -1.94 4.86
N TYR A 138 -12.43 -2.69 5.61
CA TYR A 138 -10.97 -2.55 5.77
C TYR A 138 -10.24 -3.75 5.17
N SER A 139 -10.80 -4.32 4.11
CA SER A 139 -10.24 -5.50 3.48
C SER A 139 -8.82 -5.24 2.97
N ASN A 140 -7.85 -5.97 3.52
CA ASN A 140 -6.45 -5.94 3.07
C ASN A 140 -6.26 -6.58 1.69
N THR A 141 -7.31 -7.19 1.13
CA THR A 141 -7.31 -7.74 -0.24
C THR A 141 -7.45 -6.65 -1.30
N LEU A 142 -7.93 -5.45 -0.93
CA LEU A 142 -8.02 -4.31 -1.82
C LEU A 142 -6.79 -3.41 -1.63
N VAL A 143 -5.95 -3.35 -2.64
CA VAL A 143 -4.80 -2.45 -2.66
C VAL A 143 -5.30 -1.06 -3.00
N ARG A 144 -5.08 -0.12 -2.08
CA ARG A 144 -5.54 1.28 -2.20
C ARG A 144 -4.35 2.21 -2.31
N SER A 145 -4.54 3.31 -3.02
CA SER A 145 -3.57 4.39 -3.01
C SER A 145 -3.45 5.00 -1.61
N THR A 146 -2.24 5.18 -1.13
CA THR A 146 -1.95 5.86 0.14
C THR A 146 -1.86 7.38 0.00
N VAL A 147 -1.71 7.87 -1.25
CA VAL A 147 -1.55 9.28 -1.59
C VAL A 147 -2.42 9.65 -2.79
N SER A 148 -2.69 10.93 -2.95
CA SER A 148 -3.32 11.46 -4.17
C SER A 148 -2.23 11.85 -5.17
N GLY A 149 -2.47 11.63 -6.47
CA GLY A 149 -1.53 11.94 -7.53
C GLY A 149 -1.86 11.23 -8.84
N THR A 150 -0.91 11.16 -9.73
CA THR A 150 -1.01 10.43 -11.00
C THR A 150 -0.25 9.10 -10.89
N ILE A 151 -0.83 8.03 -11.36
CA ILE A 151 -0.16 6.73 -11.48
C ILE A 151 0.88 6.81 -12.58
N LEU A 152 2.14 6.60 -12.24
CA LEU A 152 3.24 6.60 -13.22
C LEU A 152 3.36 5.25 -13.93
N ASP A 153 3.24 4.17 -13.16
CA ASP A 153 3.40 2.80 -13.66
C ASP A 153 2.56 1.81 -12.82
N VAL A 154 2.12 0.74 -13.49
CA VAL A 154 1.43 -0.42 -12.89
C VAL A 154 2.11 -1.68 -13.43
N PRO A 155 3.24 -2.11 -12.84
CA PRO A 155 4.06 -3.20 -13.37
C PRO A 155 3.41 -4.59 -13.24
N ILE A 156 2.27 -4.69 -12.56
CA ILE A 156 1.56 -5.96 -12.32
C ILE A 156 0.46 -6.21 -13.35
N LYS A 157 0.14 -7.50 -13.53
CA LYS A 157 -0.97 -7.95 -14.38
C LYS A 157 -1.85 -8.94 -13.61
N VAL A 158 -3.10 -9.10 -14.03
CA VAL A 158 -3.99 -10.15 -13.52
C VAL A 158 -3.30 -11.51 -13.65
N GLY A 159 -3.33 -12.29 -12.58
CA GLY A 159 -2.64 -13.57 -12.47
C GLY A 159 -1.21 -13.50 -11.92
N ASN A 160 -0.59 -12.31 -11.78
CA ASN A 160 0.71 -12.19 -11.14
C ASN A 160 0.63 -12.52 -9.65
N SER A 161 1.63 -13.25 -9.15
CA SER A 161 1.84 -13.44 -7.72
C SER A 161 2.49 -12.18 -7.12
N VAL A 162 2.00 -11.74 -5.97
CA VAL A 162 2.52 -10.59 -5.24
C VAL A 162 2.85 -10.96 -3.81
N ILE A 163 3.90 -10.36 -3.29
CA ILE A 163 4.43 -10.65 -1.96
C ILE A 163 4.36 -9.37 -1.12
N GLN A 164 3.86 -9.50 0.11
CA GLN A 164 3.86 -8.44 1.10
C GLN A 164 5.30 -8.02 1.46
N SER A 165 5.51 -6.72 1.67
CA SER A 165 6.77 -6.20 2.21
C SER A 165 6.99 -6.66 3.65
N ASN A 166 8.22 -7.05 3.98
CA ASN A 166 8.66 -7.39 5.34
C ASN A 166 10.12 -6.96 5.54
N ASN A 167 10.70 -7.20 6.72
CA ASN A 167 12.06 -6.80 7.07
C ASN A 167 13.16 -7.44 6.18
N PHE A 168 12.84 -8.49 5.44
CA PHE A 168 13.78 -9.23 4.59
C PHE A 168 13.49 -9.06 3.10
N ASN A 169 12.32 -8.51 2.74
CA ASN A 169 11.88 -8.38 1.36
C ASN A 169 11.08 -7.09 1.19
N ASP A 170 11.48 -6.28 0.23
CA ASP A 170 10.82 -5.01 -0.11
C ASP A 170 9.37 -5.19 -0.62
N GLY A 171 8.97 -6.41 -0.93
CA GLY A 171 7.65 -6.72 -1.47
C GLY A 171 7.48 -6.32 -2.94
N THR A 172 6.36 -6.73 -3.52
CA THR A 172 6.02 -6.43 -4.91
C THR A 172 5.42 -5.03 -5.02
N THR A 173 5.92 -4.20 -5.94
CA THR A 173 5.28 -2.93 -6.26
C THR A 173 4.03 -3.18 -7.12
N ILE A 174 2.90 -2.66 -6.68
CA ILE A 174 1.61 -2.74 -7.39
C ILE A 174 1.47 -1.57 -8.37
N ALA A 175 1.76 -0.38 -7.90
CA ALA A 175 1.74 0.84 -8.69
C ALA A 175 2.72 1.86 -8.11
N SER A 176 3.19 2.80 -8.92
CA SER A 176 3.86 3.99 -8.45
C SER A 176 2.97 5.23 -8.67
N VAL A 177 2.87 6.08 -7.66
CA VAL A 177 2.03 7.29 -7.67
C VAL A 177 2.87 8.49 -7.31
N ALA A 178 2.71 9.57 -8.06
CA ALA A 178 3.42 10.82 -7.82
C ALA A 178 2.55 12.05 -8.10
N ASP A 179 2.92 13.18 -7.48
CA ASP A 179 2.38 14.48 -7.85
C ASP A 179 3.21 15.07 -9.00
N LEU A 180 2.60 15.18 -10.17
CA LEU A 180 3.24 15.74 -11.36
C LEU A 180 3.31 17.28 -11.37
N ASN A 181 2.70 17.95 -10.37
CA ASN A 181 2.83 19.41 -10.23
C ASN A 181 4.13 19.80 -9.52
N ASP A 182 4.77 18.87 -8.81
CA ASP A 182 6.05 19.10 -8.13
C ASP A 182 7.15 18.21 -8.72
N MET A 183 7.81 18.76 -9.75
CA MET A 183 8.83 18.04 -10.52
C MET A 183 10.22 18.57 -10.20
N LEU A 184 11.20 17.68 -10.18
CA LEU A 184 12.62 17.99 -10.05
C LEU A 184 13.37 17.68 -11.35
N PHE A 185 14.26 18.56 -11.73
CA PHE A 185 15.30 18.25 -12.70
C PHE A 185 16.54 17.77 -11.95
N VAL A 186 16.95 16.55 -12.21
CA VAL A 186 18.19 15.97 -11.67
C VAL A 186 19.21 15.89 -12.79
N GLY A 187 20.18 16.83 -12.77
CA GLY A 187 21.22 16.95 -13.78
C GLY A 187 22.57 16.44 -13.27
N LYS A 188 23.35 15.88 -14.17
CA LYS A 188 24.76 15.56 -13.94
C LYS A 188 25.62 16.73 -14.43
N ILE A 189 26.56 17.15 -13.62
CA ILE A 189 27.49 18.25 -13.91
C ILE A 189 28.89 17.76 -13.66
N ASP A 190 29.82 18.22 -14.52
CA ASP A 190 31.23 17.92 -14.38
C ASP A 190 31.80 18.51 -13.09
N GLU A 191 32.72 17.80 -12.44
CA GLU A 191 33.35 18.20 -11.17
C GLU A 191 34.03 19.56 -11.26
N THR A 192 34.61 19.90 -12.42
CA THR A 192 35.28 21.19 -12.67
C THR A 192 34.31 22.38 -12.70
N GLU A 193 33.03 22.13 -12.95
CA GLU A 193 31.98 23.15 -13.02
C GLU A 193 31.16 23.29 -11.71
N VAL A 194 31.14 22.25 -10.85
CA VAL A 194 30.36 22.22 -9.61
C VAL A 194 30.72 23.39 -8.68
N GLY A 195 32.02 23.75 -8.60
CA GLY A 195 32.48 24.86 -7.76
C GLY A 195 31.95 26.24 -8.14
N LYS A 196 31.32 26.36 -9.31
CA LYS A 196 30.71 27.63 -9.82
C LYS A 196 29.24 27.73 -9.53
N LEU A 197 28.63 26.67 -8.99
CA LEU A 197 27.20 26.58 -8.70
C LEU A 197 26.90 26.97 -7.26
N SER A 198 25.84 27.72 -7.09
CA SER A 198 25.32 28.08 -5.78
C SER A 198 23.81 27.83 -5.73
N VAL A 199 23.34 27.31 -4.59
CA VAL A 199 21.91 27.14 -4.35
C VAL A 199 21.17 28.46 -4.57
N GLY A 200 20.04 28.41 -5.25
CA GLY A 200 19.23 29.58 -5.61
C GLY A 200 19.53 30.16 -6.99
N MET A 201 20.54 29.68 -7.70
CA MET A 201 20.82 30.14 -9.07
C MET A 201 19.66 29.86 -10.02
N PRO A 202 19.30 30.82 -10.89
CA PRO A 202 18.28 30.60 -11.91
C PRO A 202 18.80 29.65 -12.98
N MET A 203 17.94 28.77 -13.46
CA MET A 203 18.24 27.80 -14.53
C MET A 203 17.13 27.83 -15.57
N GLU A 204 17.49 27.54 -16.80
CA GLU A 204 16.56 27.26 -17.89
C GLU A 204 16.64 25.78 -18.24
N ILE A 205 15.49 25.09 -18.15
CA ILE A 205 15.36 23.67 -18.52
C ILE A 205 14.72 23.63 -19.91
N THR A 206 15.37 22.94 -20.84
CA THR A 206 14.81 22.63 -22.15
C THR A 206 14.54 21.13 -22.23
N ILE A 207 13.30 20.75 -22.51
CA ILE A 207 12.88 19.34 -22.61
C ILE A 207 12.83 18.99 -24.09
N GLY A 208 13.62 18.01 -24.51
CA GLY A 208 13.75 17.62 -25.94
C GLY A 208 12.43 17.14 -26.57
N ALA A 209 11.50 16.62 -25.77
CA ALA A 209 10.18 16.18 -26.24
C ALA A 209 9.23 17.36 -26.56
N VAL A 210 9.48 18.53 -26.03
CA VAL A 210 8.66 19.74 -26.24
C VAL A 210 9.59 20.83 -26.77
N GLN A 211 9.77 20.84 -28.09
CA GLN A 211 10.58 21.83 -28.76
C GLN A 211 10.03 23.22 -28.43
N ASP A 212 10.95 24.17 -28.10
CA ASP A 212 10.70 25.60 -27.82
C ASP A 212 10.08 26.01 -26.48
N LYS A 213 9.82 25.11 -25.55
CA LYS A 213 9.45 25.53 -24.20
C LYS A 213 10.66 25.55 -23.26
N LYS A 214 11.07 26.74 -22.87
CA LYS A 214 12.03 26.97 -21.80
C LYS A 214 11.30 27.10 -20.49
N ILE A 215 11.64 26.26 -19.53
CA ILE A 215 11.06 26.25 -18.18
C ILE A 215 12.07 26.90 -17.25
N SER A 216 11.67 27.97 -16.58
CA SER A 216 12.50 28.59 -15.56
C SER A 216 12.45 27.76 -14.26
N ALA A 217 13.62 27.46 -13.73
CA ALA A 217 13.79 26.74 -12.49
C ALA A 217 14.86 27.39 -11.61
N LYS A 218 14.98 26.95 -10.38
CA LYS A 218 16.04 27.37 -9.45
C LYS A 218 16.79 26.14 -8.97
N LEU A 219 18.11 26.29 -8.82
CA LEU A 219 18.95 25.26 -8.24
C LEU A 219 18.65 25.11 -6.75
N GLU A 220 18.12 23.98 -6.34
CA GLU A 220 17.76 23.71 -4.94
C GLU A 220 18.89 23.04 -4.16
N TYR A 221 19.62 22.15 -4.81
CA TYR A 221 20.61 21.35 -4.12
C TYR A 221 21.76 20.97 -5.06
N VAL A 222 22.97 20.97 -4.53
CA VAL A 222 24.16 20.43 -5.19
C VAL A 222 24.68 19.29 -4.31
N SER A 223 24.76 18.08 -4.86
CA SER A 223 25.26 16.92 -4.12
C SER A 223 26.75 17.08 -3.83
N PRO A 224 27.19 16.98 -2.57
CA PRO A 224 28.61 16.99 -2.26
C PRO A 224 29.32 15.66 -2.61
N LYS A 225 28.54 14.62 -2.91
CA LYS A 225 29.07 13.31 -3.29
C LYS A 225 29.03 13.14 -4.81
N GLY A 226 30.18 12.94 -5.42
CA GLY A 226 30.28 12.54 -6.83
C GLY A 226 29.66 11.16 -7.06
N ILE A 227 29.11 10.95 -8.24
CA ILE A 227 28.62 9.64 -8.70
C ILE A 227 29.69 9.11 -9.65
N GLU A 228 30.38 8.05 -9.27
CA GLU A 228 31.25 7.31 -10.18
C GLU A 228 30.35 6.53 -11.17
N GLU A 229 30.53 6.79 -12.46
CA GLU A 229 29.98 5.91 -13.49
C GLU A 229 30.96 4.75 -13.71
N SER A 230 30.53 3.56 -13.36
CA SER A 230 31.23 2.30 -13.68
C SER A 230 30.86 1.80 -15.07
#